data_517443a8716a08e836066db3f71cd6b1
#
_entry.id   517443a8716a08e836066db3f71cd6b1
#
_cell.length_a   1.000
_cell.length_b   1.000
_cell.length_c   1.000
_cell.angle_alpha   90.00
_cell.angle_beta   90.00
_cell.angle_gamma   90.00
#
_symmetry.space_group_name_H-M   'P 1'
#
loop_
_entity.id
_entity.type
_entity.pdbx_description
1 polymer ?
#
loop_
_entity_poly.entity_id
_entity_poly.type
_entity_poly.pdbx_seq_one_letter_code
_entity_poly.pdbx_strand_id
1 'polypeptide(L)'
;MADPIRRYNIITLRPHWAQYIISQGMSFIISCALFLVAGHDSITYKMPFVVLGGVMTCIMLYRCLYLYKLRYIITSEQLTIQHGVLTRTSDYIELYRVVDFSENRDILEQLFGLKTVWIFSGDRSNPKLDIYGVKERLDVVRIIRERVEYNKKRKGIYEITNR
;
A
#
# COMPACT_ATOMS: atom_id res chain seq x y z
N MET A 1 -20.62 -15.08 30.64
CA MET A 1 -19.23 -14.86 31.07
C MET A 1 -18.56 -14.06 29.97
N ALA A 2 -18.34 -12.76 30.17
CA ALA A 2 -17.75 -11.91 29.13
C ALA A 2 -16.28 -12.31 28.97
N ASP A 3 -15.89 -12.72 27.76
CA ASP A 3 -14.52 -13.02 27.42
C ASP A 3 -13.65 -11.78 27.70
N PRO A 4 -12.52 -11.91 28.42
CA PRO A 4 -11.67 -10.76 28.71
C PRO A 4 -11.22 -10.15 27.37
N ILE A 5 -11.38 -8.84 27.23
CA ILE A 5 -11.01 -8.08 26.03
C ILE A 5 -9.54 -8.38 25.72
N ARG A 6 -9.29 -9.24 24.74
CA ARG A 6 -7.94 -9.55 24.29
C ARG A 6 -7.38 -8.31 23.58
N ARG A 7 -6.54 -7.57 24.28
CA ARG A 7 -5.85 -6.40 23.72
C ARG A 7 -4.68 -6.88 22.87
N TYR A 8 -4.80 -6.71 21.55
CA TYR A 8 -3.69 -6.92 20.66
C TYR A 8 -2.77 -5.68 20.65
N ASN A 9 -1.48 -5.91 20.54
CA ASN A 9 -0.53 -4.81 20.38
C ASN A 9 -0.79 -4.06 19.05
N ILE A 10 -0.66 -2.75 19.07
CA ILE A 10 -0.76 -1.93 17.86
C ILE A 10 0.47 -2.22 16.99
N ILE A 11 0.22 -2.58 15.74
CA ILE A 11 1.26 -2.85 14.74
C ILE A 11 1.21 -1.74 13.71
N THR A 12 2.34 -1.06 13.53
CA THR A 12 2.49 -0.05 12.49
C THR A 12 3.43 -0.58 11.41
N LEU A 13 2.91 -0.70 10.18
CA LEU A 13 3.68 -1.11 9.02
C LEU A 13 3.94 0.11 8.12
N ARG A 14 5.07 0.07 7.44
CA ARG A 14 5.43 1.04 6.39
C ARG A 14 5.89 0.28 5.16
N PRO A 15 5.59 0.78 3.96
CA PRO A 15 6.13 0.20 2.75
C PRO A 15 7.66 0.21 2.79
N HIS A 16 8.24 -0.83 2.24
CA HIS A 16 9.68 -0.90 2.09
C HIS A 16 10.14 0.06 0.97
N TRP A 17 11.30 0.69 1.13
CA TRP A 17 11.83 1.67 0.16
C TRP A 17 11.96 1.10 -1.26
N ALA A 18 12.26 -0.21 -1.40
CA ALA A 18 12.34 -0.87 -2.69
C ALA A 18 11.03 -0.83 -3.48
N GLN A 19 9.88 -0.72 -2.81
CA GLN A 19 8.59 -0.52 -3.46
C GLN A 19 8.56 0.76 -4.32
N TYR A 20 9.28 1.79 -3.92
CA TYR A 20 9.44 2.99 -4.74
C TYR A 20 10.17 2.68 -6.05
N ILE A 21 11.28 1.93 -5.99
CA ILE A 21 12.03 1.55 -7.19
C ILE A 21 11.16 0.70 -8.12
N ILE A 22 10.43 -0.28 -7.56
CA ILE A 22 9.53 -1.15 -8.33
C ILE A 22 8.46 -0.31 -9.04
N SER A 23 7.82 0.62 -8.33
CA SER A 23 6.72 1.41 -8.88
C SER A 23 7.15 2.55 -9.81
N GLN A 24 8.36 3.09 -9.65
CA GLN A 24 8.83 4.27 -10.39
C GLN A 24 10.02 3.97 -11.34
N GLY A 25 10.52 2.73 -11.37
CA GLY A 25 11.69 2.38 -12.18
C GLY A 25 11.53 2.71 -13.67
N MET A 26 10.37 2.39 -14.26
CA MET A 26 10.08 2.72 -15.65
C MET A 26 10.00 4.25 -15.88
N SER A 27 9.38 4.98 -14.96
CA SER A 27 9.31 6.45 -15.03
C SER A 27 10.69 7.09 -14.95
N PHE A 28 11.59 6.50 -14.16
CA PHE A 28 12.97 6.93 -14.07
C PHE A 28 13.72 6.75 -15.39
N ILE A 29 13.60 5.57 -16.02
CA ILE A 29 14.22 5.28 -17.31
C ILE A 29 13.71 6.27 -18.39
N ILE A 30 12.39 6.51 -18.43
CA ILE A 30 11.79 7.46 -19.38
C ILE A 30 12.30 8.87 -19.13
N SER A 31 12.37 9.32 -17.88
CA SER A 31 12.88 10.65 -17.54
C SER A 31 14.35 10.81 -17.96
N CYS A 32 15.20 9.81 -17.70
CA CYS A 32 16.58 9.82 -18.16
C CYS A 32 16.69 9.87 -19.68
N ALA A 33 15.89 9.07 -20.40
CA ALA A 33 15.86 9.09 -21.87
C ALA A 33 15.48 10.47 -22.42
N LEU A 34 14.49 11.14 -21.83
CA LEU A 34 14.09 12.50 -22.23
C LEU A 34 15.22 13.52 -22.06
N PHE A 35 15.96 13.45 -20.97
CA PHE A 35 17.12 14.33 -20.76
C PHE A 35 18.28 14.01 -21.72
N LEU A 36 18.53 12.73 -22.02
CA LEU A 36 19.55 12.34 -23.01
C LEU A 36 19.19 12.86 -24.40
N VAL A 37 17.91 12.74 -24.80
CA VAL A 37 17.42 13.28 -26.08
C VAL A 37 17.57 14.80 -26.09
N ALA A 38 17.24 15.51 -25.03
CA ALA A 38 17.40 16.95 -24.92
C ALA A 38 18.88 17.40 -24.99
N GLY A 39 19.80 16.55 -24.50
CA GLY A 39 21.23 16.82 -24.56
C GLY A 39 21.87 16.57 -25.95
N HIS A 40 21.16 15.93 -26.88
CA HIS A 40 21.70 15.59 -28.18
C HIS A 40 21.74 16.81 -29.14
N ASP A 41 22.88 17.06 -29.81
CA ASP A 41 23.09 18.27 -30.59
C ASP A 41 22.26 18.34 -31.89
N SER A 42 21.84 17.20 -32.44
CA SER A 42 21.03 17.14 -33.65
C SER A 42 19.58 17.60 -33.46
N ILE A 43 19.13 17.84 -32.22
CA ILE A 43 17.75 18.21 -31.93
C ILE A 43 17.63 19.73 -31.87
N THR A 44 16.85 20.30 -32.80
CA THR A 44 16.59 21.75 -32.87
C THR A 44 15.70 22.23 -31.72
N TYR A 45 14.69 21.43 -31.34
CA TYR A 45 13.73 21.79 -30.28
C TYR A 45 14.00 21.01 -29.01
N LYS A 46 14.92 21.46 -28.16
CA LYS A 46 15.32 20.79 -26.90
C LYS A 46 14.34 21.06 -25.74
N MET A 47 13.72 22.24 -25.74
CA MET A 47 12.87 22.70 -24.63
C MET A 47 11.71 21.75 -24.26
N PRO A 48 10.92 21.17 -25.17
CA PRO A 48 9.84 20.26 -24.81
C PRO A 48 10.32 19.05 -24.03
N PHE A 49 11.47 18.48 -24.39
CA PHE A 49 12.03 17.30 -23.72
C PHE A 49 12.53 17.62 -22.31
N VAL A 50 13.17 18.79 -22.13
CA VAL A 50 13.60 19.28 -20.80
C VAL A 50 12.40 19.50 -19.90
N VAL A 51 11.36 20.17 -20.40
CA VAL A 51 10.16 20.45 -19.61
C VAL A 51 9.45 19.15 -19.22
N LEU A 52 9.28 18.23 -20.16
CA LEU A 52 8.62 16.95 -19.91
C LEU A 52 9.42 16.10 -18.89
N GLY A 53 10.75 16.00 -19.07
CA GLY A 53 11.65 15.33 -18.13
C GLY A 53 11.59 15.94 -16.72
N GLY A 54 11.56 17.28 -16.65
CA GLY A 54 11.42 18.01 -15.39
C GLY A 54 10.10 17.74 -14.66
N VAL A 55 8.97 17.75 -15.41
CA VAL A 55 7.65 17.41 -14.85
C VAL A 55 7.62 15.98 -14.34
N MET A 56 8.16 15.02 -15.11
CA MET A 56 8.26 13.62 -14.67
C MET A 56 9.08 13.50 -13.40
N THR A 57 10.21 14.19 -13.29
CA THR A 57 11.05 14.19 -12.10
C THR A 57 10.29 14.77 -10.88
N CYS A 58 9.55 15.85 -11.05
CA CYS A 58 8.71 16.42 -9.97
C CYS A 58 7.64 15.42 -9.50
N ILE A 59 6.97 14.72 -10.43
CA ILE A 59 5.99 13.67 -10.07
C ILE A 59 6.66 12.53 -9.30
N MET A 60 7.84 12.11 -9.70
CA MET A 60 8.60 11.07 -9.01
C MET A 60 8.97 11.48 -7.58
N LEU A 61 9.44 12.72 -7.37
CA LEU A 61 9.74 13.26 -6.05
C LEU A 61 8.48 13.29 -5.16
N TYR A 62 7.36 13.74 -5.71
CA TYR A 62 6.07 13.71 -4.99
C TYR A 62 5.68 12.30 -4.56
N ARG A 63 5.79 11.30 -5.46
CA ARG A 63 5.50 9.88 -5.16
C ARG A 63 6.46 9.29 -4.13
N CYS A 64 7.72 9.69 -4.15
CA CYS A 64 8.69 9.31 -3.12
C CYS A 64 8.24 9.79 -1.74
N LEU A 65 7.88 11.07 -1.61
CA LEU A 65 7.37 11.65 -0.37
C LEU A 65 6.05 10.99 0.07
N TYR A 66 5.18 10.67 -0.89
CA TYR A 66 3.91 9.99 -0.60
C TYR A 66 4.14 8.61 0.02
N LEU A 67 5.02 7.79 -0.59
CA LEU A 67 5.34 6.46 -0.09
C LEU A 67 6.01 6.52 1.30
N TYR A 68 6.90 7.48 1.51
CA TYR A 68 7.57 7.69 2.80
C TYR A 68 6.58 8.04 3.93
N LYS A 69 5.50 8.77 3.59
CA LYS A 69 4.46 9.18 4.54
C LYS A 69 3.39 8.13 4.77
N LEU A 70 3.27 7.14 3.88
CA LEU A 70 2.28 6.07 3.96
C LEU A 70 2.53 5.17 5.18
N ARG A 71 1.48 4.95 5.97
CA ARG A 71 1.51 4.09 7.17
C ARG A 71 0.26 3.26 7.27
N TYR A 72 0.43 2.00 7.64
CA TYR A 72 -0.65 1.06 7.94
C TYR A 72 -0.64 0.78 9.43
N ILE A 73 -1.71 1.10 10.13
CA ILE A 73 -1.83 0.92 11.57
C ILE A 73 -2.91 -0.12 11.82
N ILE A 74 -2.52 -1.26 12.37
CA ILE A 74 -3.40 -2.37 12.69
C ILE A 74 -3.61 -2.36 14.20
N THR A 75 -4.81 -1.99 14.62
CA THR A 75 -5.23 -2.02 16.03
C THR A 75 -5.97 -3.32 16.35
N SER A 76 -6.53 -3.44 17.53
CA SER A 76 -7.36 -4.60 17.89
C SER A 76 -8.68 -4.65 17.11
N GLU A 77 -9.23 -3.51 16.69
CA GLU A 77 -10.57 -3.41 16.11
C GLU A 77 -10.60 -2.82 14.70
N GLN A 78 -9.58 -2.05 14.34
CA GLN A 78 -9.54 -1.26 13.10
C GLN A 78 -8.21 -1.42 12.38
N LEU A 79 -8.27 -1.35 11.06
CA LEU A 79 -7.14 -1.12 10.16
C LEU A 79 -7.23 0.33 9.67
N THR A 80 -6.18 1.11 9.91
CA THR A 80 -6.10 2.52 9.50
C THR A 80 -4.98 2.67 8.49
N ILE A 81 -5.28 3.29 7.34
CA ILE A 81 -4.29 3.69 6.34
C ILE A 81 -4.13 5.19 6.40
N GLN A 82 -2.96 5.65 6.80
CA GLN A 82 -2.62 7.06 6.80
C GLN A 82 -1.75 7.36 5.59
N HIS A 83 -2.20 8.29 4.76
CA HIS A 83 -1.50 8.67 3.54
C HIS A 83 -1.62 10.19 3.27
N GLY A 84 -0.85 10.66 2.28
CA GLY A 84 -0.85 12.05 1.83
C GLY A 84 0.39 12.83 2.23
N VAL A 85 0.79 13.77 1.38
CA VAL A 85 1.99 14.60 1.53
C VAL A 85 1.63 15.98 2.08
N LEU A 86 0.74 16.70 1.42
CA LEU A 86 0.27 18.04 1.78
C LEU A 86 -0.91 17.96 2.75
N THR A 87 -1.91 17.16 2.41
CA THR A 87 -3.05 16.83 3.27
C THR A 87 -2.88 15.43 3.82
N ARG A 88 -3.17 15.22 5.10
CA ARG A 88 -3.17 13.89 5.70
C ARG A 88 -4.58 13.34 5.66
N THR A 89 -4.74 12.23 4.99
CA THR A 89 -5.98 11.46 4.96
C THR A 89 -5.78 10.17 5.75
N SER A 90 -6.82 9.75 6.46
CA SER A 90 -6.84 8.49 7.19
C SER A 90 -8.09 7.73 6.81
N ASP A 91 -7.90 6.58 6.19
CA ASP A 91 -8.98 5.65 5.87
C ASP A 91 -9.06 4.59 6.96
N TYR A 92 -10.26 4.33 7.45
CA TYR A 92 -10.53 3.40 8.53
C TYR A 92 -11.39 2.26 8.02
N ILE A 93 -10.98 1.03 8.34
CA ILE A 93 -11.83 -0.14 8.16
C ILE A 93 -11.94 -0.87 9.48
N GLU A 94 -13.15 -1.17 9.89
CA GLU A 94 -13.43 -2.03 11.02
C GLU A 94 -13.15 -3.49 10.64
N LEU A 95 -12.32 -4.17 11.42
CA LEU A 95 -11.83 -5.51 11.10
C LEU A 95 -12.96 -6.54 10.94
N TYR A 96 -14.08 -6.40 11.63
CA TYR A 96 -15.21 -7.32 11.47
C TYR A 96 -15.88 -7.22 10.07
N ARG A 97 -15.65 -6.13 9.32
CA ARG A 97 -16.16 -5.95 7.95
C ARG A 97 -15.28 -6.57 6.89
N VAL A 98 -14.10 -7.04 7.26
CA VAL A 98 -13.20 -7.71 6.32
C VAL A 98 -13.82 -9.04 5.90
N VAL A 99 -13.87 -9.25 4.56
CA VAL A 99 -14.47 -10.42 3.94
C VAL A 99 -13.41 -11.40 3.47
N ASP A 100 -12.39 -10.90 2.75
CA ASP A 100 -11.39 -11.77 2.14
C ASP A 100 -10.02 -11.09 2.04
N PHE A 101 -8.99 -11.90 1.77
CA PHE A 101 -7.60 -11.49 1.60
C PHE A 101 -7.04 -12.12 0.33
N SER A 102 -6.23 -11.36 -0.39
CA SER A 102 -5.42 -11.87 -1.48
C SER A 102 -3.99 -11.36 -1.36
N GLU A 103 -3.01 -12.21 -1.62
CA GLU A 103 -1.61 -11.82 -1.71
C GLU A 103 -1.18 -11.84 -3.17
N ASN A 104 -0.57 -10.77 -3.62
CA ASN A 104 0.07 -10.69 -4.93
C ASN A 104 1.57 -10.46 -4.76
N ARG A 105 2.33 -11.00 -5.69
CA ARG A 105 3.78 -10.85 -5.75
C ARG A 105 4.18 -10.71 -7.21
N ASP A 106 4.45 -9.49 -7.62
CA ASP A 106 5.01 -9.24 -8.93
C ASP A 106 6.47 -9.73 -9.01
N ILE A 107 6.98 -9.95 -10.22
CA ILE A 107 8.35 -10.48 -10.42
C ILE A 107 9.39 -9.61 -9.69
N LEU A 108 9.25 -8.30 -9.78
CA LEU A 108 10.15 -7.38 -9.08
C LEU A 108 9.96 -7.43 -7.55
N GLU A 109 8.74 -7.56 -7.06
CA GLU A 109 8.48 -7.75 -5.63
C GLU A 109 9.13 -9.03 -5.11
N GLN A 110 9.05 -10.13 -5.88
CA GLN A 110 9.72 -11.40 -5.55
C GLN A 110 11.23 -11.23 -5.44
N LEU A 111 11.85 -10.49 -6.37
CA LEU A 111 13.29 -10.24 -6.36
C LEU A 111 13.74 -9.48 -5.10
N PHE A 112 12.93 -8.56 -4.59
CA PHE A 112 13.20 -7.79 -3.39
C PHE A 112 12.64 -8.43 -2.10
N GLY A 113 12.03 -9.62 -2.18
CA GLY A 113 11.40 -10.30 -1.05
C GLY A 113 10.24 -9.50 -0.44
N LEU A 114 9.45 -8.86 -1.32
CA LEU A 114 8.28 -8.07 -0.98
C LEU A 114 7.01 -8.74 -1.48
N LYS A 115 5.89 -8.31 -0.91
CA LYS A 115 4.54 -8.68 -1.34
C LYS A 115 3.56 -7.53 -1.14
N THR A 116 2.50 -7.57 -1.92
CA THR A 116 1.33 -6.70 -1.77
C THR A 116 0.18 -7.54 -1.25
N VAL A 117 -0.50 -7.06 -0.20
CA VAL A 117 -1.67 -7.70 0.39
C VAL A 117 -2.91 -6.89 0.07
N TRP A 118 -3.89 -7.52 -0.55
CA TRP A 118 -5.20 -6.95 -0.81
C TRP A 118 -6.19 -7.43 0.25
N ILE A 119 -6.92 -6.48 0.82
CA ILE A 119 -7.94 -6.74 1.83
C ILE A 119 -9.27 -6.29 1.24
N PHE A 120 -10.20 -7.23 1.14
CA PHE A 120 -11.55 -6.96 0.67
C PHE A 120 -12.49 -6.77 1.86
N SER A 121 -13.32 -5.74 1.78
CA SER A 121 -14.21 -5.33 2.86
C SER A 121 -15.63 -5.14 2.35
N GLY A 122 -16.60 -5.42 3.21
CA GLY A 122 -18.01 -5.06 2.97
C GLY A 122 -18.33 -3.59 3.23
N ASP A 123 -17.32 -2.73 3.41
CA ASP A 123 -17.52 -1.29 3.58
C ASP A 123 -17.79 -0.62 2.23
N ARG A 124 -18.82 0.24 2.18
CA ARG A 124 -19.15 1.00 0.95
C ARG A 124 -18.09 2.00 0.56
N SER A 125 -17.45 2.64 1.53
CA SER A 125 -16.46 3.69 1.30
C SER A 125 -15.10 3.11 0.89
N ASN A 126 -14.74 1.95 1.45
CA ASN A 126 -13.45 1.30 1.25
C ASN A 126 -13.62 -0.20 0.96
N PRO A 127 -14.14 -0.57 -0.23
CA PRO A 127 -14.39 -1.98 -0.56
C PRO A 127 -13.13 -2.80 -0.72
N LYS A 128 -12.00 -2.15 -1.05
CA LYS A 128 -10.70 -2.78 -1.21
C LYS A 128 -9.62 -1.89 -0.63
N LEU A 129 -8.72 -2.47 0.13
CA LEU A 129 -7.51 -1.84 0.65
C LEU A 129 -6.26 -2.58 0.18
N ASP A 130 -5.25 -1.81 -0.18
CA ASP A 130 -3.98 -2.34 -0.65
C ASP A 130 -2.86 -2.00 0.36
N ILE A 131 -2.18 -3.01 0.85
CA ILE A 131 -0.99 -2.88 1.69
C ILE A 131 0.22 -3.25 0.85
N TYR A 132 0.94 -2.24 0.36
CA TYR A 132 2.08 -2.40 -0.54
C TYR A 132 3.40 -2.58 0.19
N GLY A 133 4.34 -3.25 -0.46
CA GLY A 133 5.74 -3.28 -0.06
C GLY A 133 5.99 -3.89 1.31
N VAL A 134 5.21 -4.90 1.66
CA VAL A 134 5.39 -5.66 2.90
C VAL A 134 6.48 -6.71 2.69
N LYS A 135 7.38 -6.87 3.66
CA LYS A 135 8.38 -7.94 3.62
C LYS A 135 7.68 -9.31 3.62
N GLU A 136 8.12 -10.21 2.74
CA GLU A 136 7.56 -11.56 2.60
C GLU A 136 7.53 -12.34 3.91
N ARG A 137 8.57 -12.18 4.76
CA ARG A 137 8.69 -12.84 6.06
C ARG A 137 7.59 -12.47 7.06
N LEU A 138 6.91 -11.34 6.84
CA LEU A 138 5.85 -10.87 7.72
C LEU A 138 4.51 -11.40 7.24
N ASP A 139 3.91 -12.28 8.02
CA ASP A 139 2.58 -12.83 7.73
C ASP A 139 1.48 -11.86 8.20
N VAL A 140 1.30 -10.79 7.40
CA VAL A 140 0.30 -9.73 7.69
C VAL A 140 -1.12 -10.30 7.62
N VAL A 141 -1.38 -11.22 6.68
CA VAL A 141 -2.71 -11.84 6.53
C VAL A 141 -3.09 -12.59 7.78
N ARG A 142 -2.20 -13.41 8.34
CA ARG A 142 -2.46 -14.13 9.59
C ARG A 142 -2.73 -13.18 10.75
N ILE A 143 -1.90 -12.14 10.89
CA ILE A 143 -2.04 -11.13 11.95
C ILE A 143 -3.40 -10.43 11.89
N ILE A 144 -3.86 -10.07 10.69
CA ILE A 144 -5.15 -9.39 10.52
C ILE A 144 -6.30 -10.40 10.69
N ARG A 145 -6.19 -11.60 10.13
CA ARG A 145 -7.21 -12.65 10.20
C ARG A 145 -7.54 -13.02 11.64
N GLU A 146 -6.53 -13.24 12.49
CA GLU A 146 -6.75 -13.53 13.91
C GLU A 146 -7.61 -12.46 14.60
N ARG A 147 -7.37 -11.18 14.27
CA ARG A 147 -8.12 -10.06 14.81
C ARG A 147 -9.53 -9.95 14.23
N VAL A 148 -9.67 -10.23 12.92
CA VAL A 148 -10.97 -10.27 12.24
C VAL A 148 -11.86 -11.32 12.87
N GLU A 149 -11.36 -12.54 13.05
CA GLU A 149 -12.12 -13.65 13.65
C GLU A 149 -12.52 -13.32 15.09
N TYR A 150 -11.60 -12.75 15.88
CA TYR A 150 -11.91 -12.31 17.24
C TYR A 150 -13.04 -11.27 17.26
N ASN A 151 -12.99 -10.25 16.38
CA ASN A 151 -13.99 -9.19 16.32
C ASN A 151 -15.33 -9.71 15.78
N LYS A 152 -15.35 -10.61 14.79
CA LYS A 152 -16.58 -11.27 14.30
C LYS A 152 -17.25 -12.06 15.42
N LYS A 153 -16.51 -12.91 16.15
CA LYS A 153 -17.02 -13.65 17.29
C LYS A 153 -17.59 -12.73 18.37
N ARG A 154 -16.89 -11.66 18.73
CA ARG A 154 -17.33 -10.70 19.75
C ARG A 154 -18.61 -9.98 19.37
N LYS A 155 -18.81 -9.70 18.08
CA LYS A 155 -20.04 -9.05 17.55
C LYS A 155 -21.15 -10.03 17.19
N GLY A 156 -20.97 -11.33 17.43
CA GLY A 156 -21.96 -12.37 17.11
C GLY A 156 -22.17 -12.56 15.60
N ILE A 157 -21.20 -12.16 14.78
CA ILE A 157 -21.25 -12.32 13.32
C ILE A 157 -20.70 -13.68 12.98
N TYR A 158 -21.57 -14.62 12.62
CA TYR A 158 -21.20 -15.96 12.14
C TYR A 158 -21.39 -16.04 10.64
N GLU A 159 -20.40 -16.54 9.92
CA GLU A 159 -20.54 -16.88 8.52
C GLU A 159 -21.37 -18.18 8.43
N ILE A 160 -22.58 -18.08 7.90
CA ILE A 160 -23.38 -19.28 7.58
C ILE A 160 -22.79 -19.85 6.30
N THR A 161 -21.93 -20.86 6.43
CA THR A 161 -21.44 -21.63 5.30
C THR A 161 -22.57 -22.56 4.87
N ASN A 162 -23.37 -22.18 3.87
CA ASN A 162 -24.25 -23.11 3.19
C ASN A 162 -23.36 -24.13 2.45
N ARG A 163 -23.32 -25.35 2.97
CA ARG A 163 -22.83 -26.53 2.26
C ARG A 163 -23.86 -27.01 1.25
#